data_ba14bd3d8e3b2f548f92aa66b13a0e40
#
_entry.id   ba14bd3d8e3b2f548f92aa66b13a0e40
#
_cell.length_a   1.000
_cell.length_b   1.000
_cell.length_c   1.000
_cell.angle_alpha   90.00
_cell.angle_beta   90.00
_cell.angle_gamma   90.00
#
_symmetry.space_group_name_H-M   'P 1'
#
loop_
_entity.id
_entity.type
_entity.pdbx_description
1 polymer ?
#
loop_
_entity_poly.entity_id
_entity_poly.type
_entity_poly.pdbx_seq_one_letter_code
_entity_poly.pdbx_strand_id
1 'polypeptide(L)'
;PLLVRSHLGLYAITTVGIINNAEELVDQYFSDHGHQFMAMSSGKVNSTELAAALINQKDNLVDGILHAQQAVAGSLTLLILTADGEIIAARDRMGRLPVLIGRGERGYCVSFESFAYHKLGYEDACELGPREIVRIRADGFDVLSPPGEEMKICAFLWSYYGYPNSNYEGKNVEVMRY
;
A
#
# COMPACT_ATOMS: atom_id res chain seq x y z
N PRO A 1 9.01 6.90 -4.66
CA PRO A 1 9.04 6.92 -3.18
C PRO A 1 9.35 8.31 -2.66
N LEU A 2 8.80 8.63 -1.49
CA LEU A 2 9.02 9.87 -0.76
C LEU A 2 9.75 9.55 0.54
N LEU A 3 10.83 10.27 0.85
CA LEU A 3 11.52 10.16 2.13
C LEU A 3 10.87 11.12 3.13
N VAL A 4 10.43 10.58 4.26
CA VAL A 4 9.72 11.32 5.31
C VAL A 4 10.49 11.24 6.62
N ARG A 5 10.64 12.38 7.28
CA ARG A 5 11.15 12.49 8.65
C ARG A 5 10.10 13.17 9.53
N SER A 6 9.60 12.46 10.50
CA SER A 6 8.56 12.95 11.41
C SER A 6 8.78 12.46 12.84
N HIS A 7 7.81 12.70 13.73
CA HIS A 7 7.80 12.11 15.08
C HIS A 7 7.71 10.57 15.05
N LEU A 8 7.21 9.97 13.95
CA LEU A 8 7.20 8.51 13.74
C LEU A 8 8.55 7.93 13.29
N GLY A 9 9.59 8.79 13.17
CA GLY A 9 10.93 8.42 12.71
C GLY A 9 11.22 8.79 11.26
N LEU A 10 12.25 8.17 10.72
CA LEU A 10 12.65 8.28 9.31
C LEU A 10 12.14 7.05 8.56
N TYR A 11 11.42 7.28 7.46
CA TYR A 11 10.92 6.20 6.60
C TYR A 11 10.79 6.66 5.15
N ALA A 12 10.83 5.72 4.22
CA ALA A 12 10.49 5.94 2.83
C ALA A 12 9.11 5.35 2.54
N ILE A 13 8.24 6.10 1.87
CA ILE A 13 6.88 5.67 1.52
C ILE A 13 6.65 5.70 0.02
N THR A 14 5.95 4.72 -0.49
CA THR A 14 5.37 4.71 -1.83
C THR A 14 3.91 4.31 -1.76
N THR A 15 3.09 4.90 -2.63
CA THR A 15 1.65 4.66 -2.66
C THR A 15 1.18 4.38 -4.08
N VAL A 16 0.13 3.60 -4.18
CA VAL A 16 -0.65 3.41 -5.40
C VAL A 16 -2.13 3.47 -5.06
N GLY A 17 -2.89 4.15 -5.90
CA GLY A 17 -4.33 4.32 -5.70
C GLY A 17 -4.85 5.65 -6.22
N ILE A 18 -6.09 5.95 -5.90
CA ILE A 18 -6.79 7.18 -6.28
C ILE A 18 -7.43 7.77 -5.02
N ILE A 19 -7.14 9.03 -4.74
CA ILE A 19 -7.73 9.81 -3.64
C ILE A 19 -8.72 10.80 -4.26
N ASN A 20 -10.01 10.45 -4.26
CA ASN A 20 -11.04 11.28 -4.90
C ASN A 20 -11.34 12.57 -4.12
N ASN A 21 -11.17 12.54 -2.82
CA ASN A 21 -11.38 13.68 -1.91
C ASN A 21 -10.06 14.39 -1.53
N ALA A 22 -9.07 14.39 -2.43
CA ALA A 22 -7.75 14.94 -2.12
C ALA A 22 -7.81 16.44 -1.76
N GLU A 23 -8.58 17.24 -2.48
CA GLU A 23 -8.71 18.67 -2.24
C GLU A 23 -9.33 18.95 -0.85
N GLU A 24 -10.40 18.23 -0.50
CA GLU A 24 -11.04 18.34 0.81
C GLU A 24 -10.07 17.98 1.97
N LEU A 25 -9.30 16.89 1.81
CA LEU A 25 -8.32 16.47 2.81
C LEU A 25 -7.18 17.47 2.96
N VAL A 26 -6.74 18.10 1.86
CA VAL A 26 -5.72 19.14 1.87
C VAL A 26 -6.23 20.38 2.60
N ASP A 27 -7.44 20.83 2.31
CA ASP A 27 -8.05 22.00 2.95
C ASP A 27 -8.24 21.78 4.45
N GLN A 28 -8.71 20.59 4.84
CA GLN A 28 -8.83 20.20 6.25
C GLN A 28 -7.45 20.19 6.93
N TYR A 29 -6.46 19.60 6.30
CA TYR A 29 -5.09 19.52 6.83
C TYR A 29 -4.49 20.93 7.06
N PHE A 30 -4.69 21.86 6.13
CA PHE A 30 -4.23 23.24 6.29
C PHE A 30 -4.95 23.96 7.43
N SER A 31 -6.24 23.75 7.59
CA SER A 31 -7.04 24.35 8.67
C SER A 31 -6.56 23.89 10.06
N ASP A 32 -6.21 22.62 10.19
CA ASP A 32 -5.86 22.00 11.46
C ASP A 32 -4.39 22.17 11.84
N HIS A 33 -3.47 22.23 10.87
CA HIS A 33 -2.03 22.10 11.11
C HIS A 33 -1.16 23.25 10.57
N GLY A 34 -1.68 24.06 9.65
CA GLY A 34 -0.95 25.22 9.10
C GLY A 34 0.33 24.91 8.34
N HIS A 35 0.48 23.68 7.84
CA HIS A 35 1.67 23.21 7.12
C HIS A 35 1.55 23.39 5.61
N GLN A 36 2.69 23.25 4.90
CA GLN A 36 2.77 23.30 3.45
C GLN A 36 3.03 21.91 2.88
N PHE A 37 2.42 21.61 1.72
CA PHE A 37 2.83 20.50 0.89
C PHE A 37 3.94 20.96 -0.08
N MET A 38 5.02 20.19 -0.16
CA MET A 38 6.19 20.56 -0.97
C MET A 38 6.25 19.80 -2.29
N ALA A 39 5.72 18.60 -2.34
CA ALA A 39 5.71 17.78 -3.54
C ALA A 39 4.43 18.03 -4.34
N MET A 40 4.57 18.55 -5.55
CA MET A 40 3.45 18.80 -6.47
C MET A 40 3.55 17.86 -7.67
N SER A 41 2.40 17.36 -8.12
CA SER A 41 2.26 16.57 -9.34
C SER A 41 1.18 17.18 -10.21
N SER A 42 1.55 17.67 -11.40
CA SER A 42 0.62 18.30 -12.35
C SER A 42 -0.21 19.44 -11.74
N GLY A 43 0.41 20.26 -10.88
CA GLY A 43 -0.26 21.40 -10.21
C GLY A 43 -1.16 21.02 -9.03
N LYS A 44 -1.14 19.74 -8.61
CA LYS A 44 -1.87 19.24 -7.42
C LYS A 44 -0.89 18.70 -6.38
N VAL A 45 -1.33 18.62 -5.13
CA VAL A 45 -0.56 17.99 -4.05
C VAL A 45 -0.28 16.52 -4.41
N ASN A 46 0.95 16.08 -4.16
CA ASN A 46 1.33 14.69 -4.42
C ASN A 46 0.57 13.74 -3.48
N SER A 47 -0.10 12.74 -4.05
CA SER A 47 -0.92 11.78 -3.27
C SER A 47 -0.11 11.02 -2.22
N THR A 48 1.17 10.76 -2.47
CA THR A 48 2.05 10.09 -1.49
C THR A 48 2.37 11.01 -0.32
N GLU A 49 2.57 12.31 -0.58
CA GLU A 49 2.80 13.29 0.47
C GLU A 49 1.54 13.50 1.32
N LEU A 50 0.36 13.56 0.68
CA LEU A 50 -0.91 13.63 1.38
C LEU A 50 -1.14 12.39 2.26
N ALA A 51 -0.85 11.18 1.74
CA ALA A 51 -0.93 9.96 2.53
C ALA A 51 0.03 9.99 3.74
N ALA A 52 1.27 10.44 3.56
CA ALA A 52 2.22 10.60 4.66
C ALA A 52 1.74 11.61 5.69
N ALA A 53 1.14 12.73 5.25
CA ALA A 53 0.57 13.74 6.14
C ALA A 53 -0.57 13.18 6.99
N LEU A 54 -1.47 12.36 6.41
CA LEU A 54 -2.54 11.68 7.13
C LEU A 54 -2.00 10.65 8.13
N ILE A 55 -0.98 9.88 7.75
CA ILE A 55 -0.32 8.91 8.63
C ILE A 55 0.32 9.62 9.83
N ASN A 56 0.97 10.75 9.61
CA ASN A 56 1.64 11.52 10.65
C ASN A 56 0.68 12.23 11.63
N GLN A 57 -0.63 12.13 11.47
CA GLN A 57 -1.60 12.62 12.45
C GLN A 57 -1.79 11.67 13.65
N LYS A 58 -1.16 10.50 13.65
CA LYS A 58 -1.27 9.50 14.72
C LYS A 58 0.09 9.21 15.36
N ASP A 59 0.06 8.58 16.52
CA ASP A 59 1.24 8.36 17.36
C ASP A 59 2.10 7.15 16.93
N ASN A 60 1.59 6.32 16.02
CA ASN A 60 2.33 5.19 15.45
C ASN A 60 1.91 4.92 14.00
N LEU A 61 2.75 4.19 13.27
CA LEU A 61 2.54 3.91 11.84
C LEU A 61 1.27 3.11 11.56
N VAL A 62 0.91 2.14 12.40
CA VAL A 62 -0.26 1.28 12.17
C VAL A 62 -1.54 2.10 12.26
N ASP A 63 -1.72 2.85 13.35
CA ASP A 63 -2.88 3.72 13.54
C ASP A 63 -2.93 4.83 12.48
N GLY A 64 -1.76 5.35 12.08
CA GLY A 64 -1.64 6.31 11.00
C GLY A 64 -2.11 5.75 9.65
N ILE A 65 -1.70 4.55 9.31
CA ILE A 65 -2.12 3.88 8.07
C ILE A 65 -3.63 3.62 8.08
N LEU A 66 -4.16 3.09 9.19
CA LEU A 66 -5.60 2.85 9.35
C LEU A 66 -6.40 4.14 9.25
N HIS A 67 -5.90 5.24 9.83
CA HIS A 67 -6.50 6.56 9.71
C HIS A 67 -6.50 7.05 8.26
N ALA A 68 -5.38 6.98 7.56
CA ALA A 68 -5.27 7.38 6.16
C ALA A 68 -6.21 6.58 5.27
N GLN A 69 -6.27 5.25 5.45
CA GLN A 69 -7.19 4.37 4.72
C GLN A 69 -8.67 4.70 4.99
N GLN A 70 -9.00 5.14 6.19
CA GLN A 70 -10.38 5.54 6.55
C GLN A 70 -10.75 6.90 5.98
N ALA A 71 -9.82 7.87 5.98
CA ALA A 71 -10.05 9.22 5.49
C ALA A 71 -10.18 9.30 3.97
N VAL A 72 -9.46 8.42 3.25
CA VAL A 72 -9.42 8.44 1.78
C VAL A 72 -10.71 7.89 1.17
N ALA A 73 -11.39 8.72 0.39
CA ALA A 73 -12.46 8.29 -0.51
C ALA A 73 -11.84 7.81 -1.83
N GLY A 74 -11.63 6.49 -1.94
CA GLY A 74 -10.95 5.91 -3.10
C GLY A 74 -10.21 4.64 -2.76
N SER A 75 -8.95 4.54 -3.17
CA SER A 75 -8.05 3.46 -2.83
C SER A 75 -6.69 4.00 -2.40
N LEU A 76 -6.09 3.39 -1.40
CA LEU A 76 -4.76 3.71 -0.90
C LEU A 76 -4.06 2.43 -0.45
N THR A 77 -3.23 1.91 -1.32
CA THR A 77 -2.29 0.83 -1.03
C THR A 77 -0.90 1.43 -0.91
N LEU A 78 -0.11 0.98 0.04
CA LEU A 78 1.18 1.60 0.32
C LEU A 78 2.23 0.59 0.82
N LEU A 79 3.49 0.98 0.62
CA LEU A 79 4.66 0.33 1.21
C LEU A 79 5.47 1.38 1.93
N ILE A 80 5.92 1.06 3.14
CA ILE A 80 6.83 1.88 3.94
C ILE A 80 8.09 1.06 4.23
N LEU A 81 9.25 1.63 3.90
CA LEU A 81 10.55 1.12 4.35
C LEU A 81 10.99 1.95 5.56
N THR A 82 11.15 1.30 6.69
CA THR A 82 11.59 1.95 7.94
C THR A 82 13.12 2.10 7.97
N ALA A 83 13.63 2.93 8.89
CA ALA A 83 15.06 3.11 9.11
C ALA A 83 15.76 1.82 9.55
N ASP A 84 15.04 0.90 10.19
CA ASP A 84 15.54 -0.39 10.67
C ASP A 84 15.57 -1.45 9.55
N GLY A 85 15.15 -1.10 8.33
CA GLY A 85 15.15 -2.00 7.17
C GLY A 85 13.93 -2.92 7.09
N GLU A 86 12.90 -2.69 7.90
CA GLU A 86 11.64 -3.42 7.81
C GLU A 86 10.74 -2.80 6.73
N ILE A 87 9.92 -3.63 6.07
CA ILE A 87 8.89 -3.15 5.14
C ILE A 87 7.52 -3.30 5.80
N ILE A 88 6.77 -2.21 5.89
CA ILE A 88 5.35 -2.26 6.23
C ILE A 88 4.56 -2.17 4.94
N ALA A 89 3.76 -3.19 4.66
CA ALA A 89 2.87 -3.25 3.51
C ALA A 89 1.41 -3.17 3.97
N ALA A 90 0.63 -2.32 3.31
CA ALA A 90 -0.78 -2.14 3.62
C ALA A 90 -1.62 -2.16 2.34
N ARG A 91 -2.56 -3.10 2.27
CA ARG A 91 -3.54 -3.17 1.19
C ARG A 91 -4.67 -2.19 1.46
N ASP A 92 -5.20 -1.55 0.43
CA ASP A 92 -6.29 -0.57 0.59
C ASP A 92 -7.52 -1.16 1.31
N ARG A 93 -8.34 -0.26 1.90
CA ARG A 93 -9.48 -0.63 2.74
C ARG A 93 -10.42 -1.65 2.11
N MET A 94 -10.61 -1.58 0.79
CA MET A 94 -11.52 -2.45 0.04
C MET A 94 -10.79 -3.55 -0.75
N GLY A 95 -9.46 -3.65 -0.62
CA GLY A 95 -8.69 -4.66 -1.33
C GLY A 95 -8.70 -4.54 -2.85
N ARG A 96 -8.86 -3.34 -3.42
CA ARG A 96 -8.99 -3.15 -4.87
C ARG A 96 -7.77 -3.58 -5.65
N LEU A 97 -6.58 -3.28 -5.12
CA LEU A 97 -5.30 -3.72 -5.70
C LEU A 97 -4.67 -4.78 -4.81
N PRO A 98 -4.05 -5.82 -5.38
CA PRO A 98 -3.41 -6.86 -4.61
C PRO A 98 -2.12 -6.36 -3.97
N VAL A 99 -1.75 -6.98 -2.87
CA VAL A 99 -0.41 -6.89 -2.28
C VAL A 99 0.01 -8.31 -1.97
N LEU A 100 1.08 -8.76 -2.61
CA LEU A 100 1.54 -10.14 -2.54
C LEU A 100 2.92 -10.20 -1.91
N ILE A 101 3.13 -11.18 -1.05
CA ILE A 101 4.41 -11.47 -0.42
C ILE A 101 4.96 -12.73 -1.06
N GLY A 102 6.17 -12.63 -1.60
CA GLY A 102 6.95 -13.76 -2.08
C GLY A 102 8.02 -14.16 -1.08
N ARG A 103 8.29 -15.47 -0.98
CA ARG A 103 9.35 -16.07 -0.16
C ARG A 103 10.41 -16.67 -1.05
N GLY A 104 11.69 -16.36 -0.78
CA GLY A 104 12.84 -16.94 -1.46
C GLY A 104 13.93 -17.35 -0.48
N GLU A 105 15.02 -17.90 -0.99
CA GLU A 105 16.17 -18.35 -0.17
C GLU A 105 16.82 -17.19 0.62
N ARG A 106 16.75 -15.95 0.08
CA ARG A 106 17.39 -14.76 0.65
C ARG A 106 16.45 -13.87 1.44
N GLY A 107 15.23 -14.33 1.74
CA GLY A 107 14.24 -13.58 2.49
C GLY A 107 12.94 -13.40 1.74
N TYR A 108 12.25 -12.29 2.00
CA TYR A 108 10.93 -11.98 1.49
C TYR A 108 10.95 -10.77 0.55
N CYS A 109 10.00 -10.74 -0.36
CA CYS A 109 9.74 -9.58 -1.22
C CYS A 109 8.25 -9.23 -1.17
N VAL A 110 7.90 -8.01 -1.57
CA VAL A 110 6.52 -7.56 -1.71
C VAL A 110 6.32 -6.95 -3.09
N SER A 111 5.19 -7.29 -3.72
CA SER A 111 4.85 -6.82 -5.06
C SER A 111 3.34 -6.73 -5.22
N PHE A 112 2.90 -6.01 -6.26
CA PHE A 112 1.50 -6.01 -6.72
C PHE A 112 1.26 -7.06 -7.83
N GLU A 113 2.32 -7.75 -8.26
CA GLU A 113 2.30 -8.75 -9.33
C GLU A 113 3.08 -9.99 -8.89
N SER A 114 2.45 -11.17 -8.83
CA SER A 114 3.14 -12.42 -8.51
C SER A 114 4.16 -12.80 -9.57
N PHE A 115 3.88 -12.54 -10.84
CA PHE A 115 4.81 -12.74 -11.95
C PHE A 115 6.18 -12.10 -11.70
N ALA A 116 6.22 -10.88 -11.10
CA ALA A 116 7.45 -10.14 -10.90
C ALA A 116 8.45 -10.90 -10.02
N TYR A 117 8.00 -11.47 -8.92
CA TYR A 117 8.89 -12.17 -8.00
C TYR A 117 9.09 -13.65 -8.37
N HIS A 118 8.14 -14.30 -9.08
CA HIS A 118 8.37 -15.64 -9.64
C HIS A 118 9.56 -15.65 -10.60
N LYS A 119 9.75 -14.60 -11.42
CA LYS A 119 10.91 -14.45 -12.30
C LYS A 119 12.24 -14.34 -11.56
N LEU A 120 12.21 -13.97 -10.30
CA LEU A 120 13.37 -13.87 -9.43
C LEU A 120 13.57 -15.12 -8.55
N GLY A 121 12.76 -16.17 -8.76
CA GLY A 121 12.84 -17.42 -8.02
C GLY A 121 12.20 -17.39 -6.63
N TYR A 122 11.28 -16.44 -6.40
CA TYR A 122 10.44 -16.42 -5.19
C TYR A 122 9.14 -17.19 -5.44
N GLU A 123 8.61 -17.77 -4.38
CA GLU A 123 7.33 -18.47 -4.36
C GLU A 123 6.29 -17.64 -3.60
N ASP A 124 5.00 -17.90 -3.87
CA ASP A 124 3.90 -17.25 -3.17
C ASP A 124 3.91 -17.62 -1.68
N ALA A 125 3.96 -16.62 -0.82
CA ALA A 125 3.86 -16.81 0.63
C ALA A 125 2.53 -16.33 1.20
N CYS A 126 2.06 -15.14 0.78
CA CYS A 126 0.82 -14.56 1.26
C CYS A 126 0.28 -13.52 0.26
N GLU A 127 -1.02 -13.44 0.13
CA GLU A 127 -1.73 -12.29 -0.44
C GLU A 127 -2.50 -11.61 0.68
N LEU A 128 -2.28 -10.29 0.87
CA LEU A 128 -2.95 -9.54 1.92
C LEU A 128 -4.45 -9.42 1.63
N GLY A 129 -5.27 -9.57 2.67
CA GLY A 129 -6.68 -9.23 2.63
C GLY A 129 -6.95 -7.71 2.58
N PRO A 130 -8.21 -7.28 2.40
CA PRO A 130 -8.58 -5.87 2.39
C PRO A 130 -8.22 -5.21 3.74
N ARG A 131 -7.64 -3.99 3.71
CA ARG A 131 -7.23 -3.23 4.90
C ARG A 131 -6.09 -3.86 5.71
N GLU A 132 -5.62 -5.05 5.37
CA GLU A 132 -4.59 -5.74 6.11
C GLU A 132 -3.26 -4.98 6.08
N ILE A 133 -2.57 -4.96 7.22
CA ILE A 133 -1.24 -4.36 7.39
C ILE A 133 -0.31 -5.44 7.90
N VAL A 134 0.81 -5.62 7.21
CA VAL A 134 1.86 -6.57 7.60
C VAL A 134 3.21 -5.88 7.70
N ARG A 135 4.05 -6.39 8.57
CA ARG A 135 5.46 -6.03 8.68
C ARG A 135 6.30 -7.19 8.16
N ILE A 136 7.17 -6.90 7.22
CA ILE A 136 8.03 -7.87 6.53
C ILE A 136 9.47 -7.61 6.93
N ARG A 137 10.16 -8.66 7.37
CA ARG A 137 11.58 -8.72 7.69
C ARG A 137 12.30 -9.76 6.83
N ALA A 138 13.60 -9.84 6.95
CA ALA A 138 14.39 -10.83 6.21
C ALA A 138 14.03 -12.28 6.57
N ASP A 139 13.63 -12.53 7.82
CA ASP A 139 13.34 -13.85 8.39
C ASP A 139 11.85 -14.21 8.44
N GLY A 140 10.95 -13.26 8.13
CA GLY A 140 9.52 -13.52 8.20
C GLY A 140 8.65 -12.29 8.02
N PHE A 141 7.35 -12.46 8.22
CA PHE A 141 6.40 -11.36 8.28
C PHE A 141 5.38 -11.56 9.41
N ASP A 142 4.90 -10.45 9.96
CA ASP A 142 3.89 -10.43 11.02
C ASP A 142 2.69 -9.61 10.59
N VAL A 143 1.49 -10.05 10.95
CA VAL A 143 0.27 -9.27 10.79
C VAL A 143 0.18 -8.23 11.90
N LEU A 144 0.22 -6.95 11.53
CA LEU A 144 0.07 -5.81 12.45
C LEU A 144 -1.39 -5.38 12.61
N SER A 145 -2.18 -5.52 11.55
CA SER A 145 -3.63 -5.32 11.59
C SER A 145 -4.29 -6.39 10.69
N PRO A 146 -5.27 -7.14 11.22
CA PRO A 146 -5.91 -8.20 10.46
C PRO A 146 -6.75 -7.65 9.29
N PRO A 147 -7.07 -8.50 8.29
CA PRO A 147 -7.90 -8.09 7.16
C PRO A 147 -9.32 -7.72 7.59
N GLY A 148 -9.93 -6.83 6.84
CA GLY A 148 -11.35 -6.52 6.93
C GLY A 148 -12.21 -7.54 6.19
N GLU A 149 -13.51 -7.52 6.46
CA GLU A 149 -14.47 -8.47 5.89
C GLU A 149 -14.93 -8.09 4.47
N GLU A 150 -14.90 -6.80 4.13
CA GLU A 150 -15.46 -6.28 2.89
C GLU A 150 -14.37 -6.12 1.82
N MET A 151 -14.56 -6.81 0.67
CA MET A 151 -13.65 -6.73 -0.48
C MET A 151 -14.38 -6.27 -1.73
N LYS A 152 -13.72 -5.38 -2.49
CA LYS A 152 -14.14 -4.90 -3.81
C LYS A 152 -12.95 -4.85 -4.75
N ILE A 153 -12.43 -6.03 -5.08
CA ILE A 153 -11.27 -6.12 -5.96
C ILE A 153 -11.57 -5.56 -7.35
N CYS A 154 -10.58 -4.97 -7.99
CA CYS A 154 -10.71 -4.39 -9.32
C CYS A 154 -10.67 -5.48 -10.40
N ALA A 155 -11.78 -5.67 -11.13
CA ALA A 155 -11.84 -6.65 -12.22
C ALA A 155 -10.87 -6.37 -13.38
N PHE A 156 -10.36 -5.14 -13.51
CA PHE A 156 -9.32 -4.78 -14.49
C PHE A 156 -8.01 -5.53 -14.29
N LEU A 157 -7.75 -6.06 -13.09
CA LEU A 157 -6.59 -6.93 -12.83
C LEU A 157 -6.57 -8.13 -13.77
N TRP A 158 -7.69 -8.79 -13.95
CA TRP A 158 -7.79 -9.94 -14.84
C TRP A 158 -8.08 -9.56 -16.28
N SER A 159 -9.00 -8.62 -16.54
CA SER A 159 -9.48 -8.33 -17.89
C SER A 159 -8.47 -7.53 -18.72
N TYR A 160 -7.61 -6.72 -18.10
CA TYR A 160 -6.74 -5.79 -18.83
C TYR A 160 -5.32 -5.67 -18.28
N TYR A 161 -5.19 -5.41 -16.97
CA TYR A 161 -3.94 -4.91 -16.38
C TYR A 161 -2.91 -6.00 -16.08
N GLY A 162 -3.33 -7.11 -15.46
CA GLY A 162 -2.42 -8.15 -14.95
C GLY A 162 -1.66 -8.90 -16.04
N TYR A 163 -0.45 -9.32 -15.72
CA TYR A 163 0.29 -10.23 -16.59
C TYR A 163 -0.38 -11.61 -16.63
N PRO A 164 -0.37 -12.30 -17.79
CA PRO A 164 -0.99 -13.63 -17.91
C PRO A 164 -0.58 -14.63 -16.85
N ASN A 165 0.68 -14.61 -16.45
CA ASN A 165 1.24 -15.54 -15.44
C ASN A 165 1.02 -15.09 -14.00
N SER A 166 0.32 -13.97 -13.76
CA SER A 166 -0.02 -13.51 -12.41
C SER A 166 -1.27 -14.19 -11.88
N ASN A 167 -1.31 -14.35 -10.56
CA ASN A 167 -2.48 -14.80 -9.83
C ASN A 167 -2.93 -13.73 -8.86
N TYR A 168 -4.25 -13.53 -8.75
CA TYR A 168 -4.88 -12.68 -7.75
C TYR A 168 -6.09 -13.40 -7.17
N GLU A 169 -6.22 -13.44 -5.84
CA GLU A 169 -7.27 -14.15 -5.13
C GLU A 169 -7.42 -15.62 -5.61
N GLY A 170 -6.28 -16.28 -5.79
CA GLY A 170 -6.22 -17.66 -6.26
C GLY A 170 -6.65 -17.89 -7.72
N LYS A 171 -6.84 -16.82 -8.52
CA LYS A 171 -7.29 -16.90 -9.92
C LYS A 171 -6.21 -16.40 -10.85
N ASN A 172 -5.80 -17.26 -11.78
CA ASN A 172 -4.82 -16.91 -12.79
C ASN A 172 -5.40 -15.96 -13.85
N VAL A 173 -4.62 -14.96 -14.24
CA VAL A 173 -5.05 -13.92 -15.18
C VAL A 173 -5.38 -14.48 -16.55
N GLU A 174 -4.54 -15.37 -17.11
CA GLU A 174 -4.77 -15.95 -18.43
C GLU A 174 -6.04 -16.79 -18.46
N VAL A 175 -6.25 -17.62 -17.43
CA VAL A 175 -7.46 -18.45 -17.30
C VAL A 175 -8.74 -17.61 -17.19
N MET A 176 -8.66 -16.44 -16.54
CA MET A 176 -9.82 -15.54 -16.39
C MET A 176 -10.15 -14.76 -17.67
N ARG A 177 -9.24 -14.69 -18.65
CA ARG A 177 -9.45 -14.03 -19.94
C ARG A 177 -10.05 -14.92 -21.01
N TYR A 178 -10.02 -16.24 -20.79
CA TYR A 178 -10.60 -17.25 -21.69
C TYR A 178 -11.88 -17.85 -21.11
#